data_509b3db50b60fed3f15a295b2d90eea8
#
_entry.id   509b3db50b60fed3f15a295b2d90eea8
#
_cell.length_a   1.000
_cell.length_b   1.000
_cell.length_c   1.000
_cell.angle_alpha   90.00
_cell.angle_beta   90.00
_cell.angle_gamma   90.00
#
_symmetry.space_group_name_H-M   'P 1'
#
loop_
_entity.id
_entity.type
_entity.pdbx_description
1 polymer ?
#
loop_
_entity_poly.entity_id
_entity_poly.type
_entity_poly.pdbx_seq_one_letter_code
_entity_poly.pdbx_strand_id
1 'polypeptide(L)'
;MDQPTISQFSKELYNRLKELEDSEKTTTEDHMTVELDQATQGRLSRMDAMQVQAMALETKRRRELGILKIKSALKRIEEDEFGWCVNCGDEIALKRLELDPATPTCIECASKAS
;
A
#
# COMPACT_ATOMS: atom_id res chain seq x y z
N MET A 1 -13.03 19.70 4.50
CA MET A 1 -11.59 19.86 4.18
C MET A 1 -11.47 20.80 3.00
N ASP A 2 -10.58 21.77 3.07
CA ASP A 2 -10.44 22.77 2.01
C ASP A 2 -9.59 22.24 0.84
N GLN A 3 -9.74 22.90 -0.31
CA GLN A 3 -9.07 22.48 -1.55
C GLN A 3 -7.54 22.41 -1.44
N PRO A 4 -6.85 23.37 -0.81
CA PRO A 4 -5.38 23.25 -0.66
C PRO A 4 -4.95 22.02 0.11
N THR A 5 -5.69 21.64 1.15
CA THR A 5 -5.39 20.46 1.96
C THR A 5 -5.61 19.19 1.14
N ILE A 6 -6.69 19.12 0.39
CA ILE A 6 -6.99 17.98 -0.50
C ILE A 6 -5.93 17.86 -1.58
N SER A 7 -5.47 18.98 -2.15
CA SER A 7 -4.38 18.98 -3.13
C SER A 7 -3.08 18.43 -2.58
N GLN A 8 -2.73 18.75 -1.34
CA GLN A 8 -1.54 18.22 -0.70
C GLN A 8 -1.64 16.70 -0.52
N PHE A 9 -2.78 16.21 -0.06
CA PHE A 9 -3.01 14.78 0.09
C PHE A 9 -2.98 14.06 -1.27
N SER A 10 -3.54 14.68 -2.30
CA SER A 10 -3.51 14.13 -3.66
C SER A 10 -2.07 13.94 -4.15
N LYS A 11 -1.22 14.96 -3.98
CA LYS A 11 0.19 14.90 -4.36
C LYS A 11 0.92 13.79 -3.60
N GLU A 12 0.69 13.70 -2.31
CA GLU A 12 1.31 12.66 -1.49
C GLU A 12 0.88 11.27 -1.91
N LEU A 13 -0.41 11.10 -2.21
CA LEU A 13 -0.93 9.82 -2.69
C LEU A 13 -0.30 9.41 -4.02
N TYR A 14 -0.17 10.34 -4.97
CA TYR A 14 0.49 10.07 -6.24
C TYR A 14 1.96 9.70 -6.06
N ASN A 15 2.66 10.38 -5.16
CA ASN A 15 4.07 10.07 -4.86
C ASN A 15 4.20 8.67 -4.26
N ARG A 16 3.35 8.31 -3.32
CA ARG A 16 3.35 6.97 -2.71
C ARG A 16 3.00 5.89 -3.72
N LEU A 17 2.04 6.17 -4.60
CA LEU A 17 1.66 5.25 -5.67
C LEU A 17 2.85 4.97 -6.59
N LYS A 18 3.53 6.03 -7.01
CA LYS A 18 4.71 5.92 -7.87
C LYS A 18 5.81 5.10 -7.20
N GLU A 19 6.09 5.35 -5.93
CA GLU A 19 7.09 4.60 -5.17
C GLU A 19 6.76 3.11 -5.09
N LEU A 20 5.50 2.78 -4.85
CA LEU A 20 5.04 1.40 -4.78
C LEU A 20 5.13 0.70 -6.13
N GLU A 21 4.75 1.37 -7.21
CA GLU A 21 4.83 0.82 -8.56
C GLU A 21 6.29 0.62 -8.99
N ASP A 22 7.17 1.57 -8.70
CA ASP A 22 8.61 1.45 -8.98
C ASP A 22 9.23 0.30 -8.17
N SER A 23 8.86 0.18 -6.90
CA SER A 23 9.31 -0.89 -6.04
C SER A 23 8.86 -2.26 -6.55
N GLU A 24 7.66 -2.35 -7.09
CA GLU A 24 7.15 -3.59 -7.69
C GLU A 24 7.99 -4.02 -8.89
N LYS A 25 8.35 -3.10 -9.78
CA LYS A 25 9.22 -3.36 -10.93
C LYS A 25 10.60 -3.82 -10.49
N THR A 26 11.21 -3.11 -9.55
CA THR A 26 12.53 -3.44 -9.01
C THR A 26 12.54 -4.82 -8.38
N THR A 27 11.53 -5.14 -7.59
CA THR A 27 11.41 -6.44 -6.93
C THR A 27 11.29 -7.57 -7.94
N THR A 28 10.57 -7.37 -9.04
CA THR A 28 10.43 -8.36 -10.09
C THR A 28 11.78 -8.64 -10.76
N GLU A 29 12.55 -7.60 -11.06
CA GLU A 29 13.90 -7.74 -11.63
C GLU A 29 14.84 -8.44 -10.67
N ASP A 30 14.85 -8.04 -9.40
CA ASP A 30 15.66 -8.67 -8.35
C ASP A 30 15.27 -10.13 -8.16
N HIS A 31 14.00 -10.46 -8.27
CA HIS A 31 13.50 -11.82 -8.14
C HIS A 31 14.05 -12.73 -9.23
N MET A 32 14.13 -12.24 -10.46
CA MET A 32 14.72 -12.99 -11.57
C MET A 32 16.21 -13.22 -11.35
N THR A 33 16.93 -12.23 -10.86
CA THR A 33 18.37 -12.33 -10.56
C THR A 33 18.63 -13.33 -9.44
N VAL A 34 17.81 -13.31 -8.38
CA VAL A 34 17.94 -14.23 -7.25
C VAL A 34 17.70 -15.68 -7.67
N GLU A 35 16.76 -15.93 -8.57
CA GLU A 35 16.52 -17.27 -9.09
C GLU A 35 17.74 -17.83 -9.81
N LEU A 36 18.43 -17.00 -10.62
CA LEU A 36 19.65 -17.40 -11.31
C LEU A 36 20.78 -17.73 -10.32
N ASP A 37 20.93 -16.93 -9.26
CA ASP A 37 21.94 -17.16 -8.22
C ASP A 37 21.66 -18.43 -7.43
N GLN A 38 20.41 -18.70 -7.12
CA GLN A 38 20.00 -19.93 -6.41
C GLN A 38 20.29 -21.18 -7.26
N ALA A 39 20.09 -21.09 -8.55
CA ALA A 39 20.39 -22.20 -9.46
C ALA A 39 21.88 -22.52 -9.49
N THR A 40 22.75 -21.53 -9.29
CA THR A 40 24.20 -21.72 -9.26
C THR A 40 24.75 -22.18 -7.92
N GLN A 41 24.15 -21.80 -6.82
CA GLN A 41 24.66 -22.09 -5.47
C GLN A 41 24.06 -23.34 -4.81
N GLY A 42 22.90 -23.78 -5.18
CA GLY A 42 22.29 -25.08 -4.87
C GLY A 42 22.27 -25.55 -3.43
N ARG A 43 22.40 -24.64 -2.43
CA ARG A 43 22.59 -25.05 -1.03
C ARG A 43 21.55 -24.55 -0.03
N LEU A 44 20.49 -23.91 -0.48
CA LEU A 44 19.42 -23.52 0.44
C LEU A 44 18.57 -24.74 0.75
N SER A 45 18.31 -24.99 2.04
CA SER A 45 17.41 -26.05 2.44
C SER A 45 16.02 -25.74 1.91
N ARG A 46 15.21 -26.78 1.70
CA ARG A 46 13.82 -26.60 1.22
C ARG A 46 13.01 -25.68 2.10
N MET A 47 13.22 -25.77 3.41
CA MET A 47 12.47 -24.95 4.38
C MET A 47 12.84 -23.48 4.25
N ASP A 48 14.13 -23.17 4.10
CA ASP A 48 14.58 -21.78 3.94
C ASP A 48 14.07 -21.17 2.65
N ALA A 49 14.11 -21.93 1.54
CA ALA A 49 13.57 -21.50 0.27
C ALA A 49 12.07 -21.21 0.35
N MET A 50 11.31 -22.05 1.05
CA MET A 50 9.87 -21.86 1.25
C MET A 50 9.57 -20.64 2.12
N GLN A 51 10.36 -20.38 3.15
CA GLN A 51 10.21 -19.18 4.00
C GLN A 51 10.49 -17.91 3.23
N VAL A 52 11.55 -17.88 2.43
CA VAL A 52 11.88 -16.72 1.60
C VAL A 52 10.75 -16.46 0.59
N GLN A 53 10.23 -17.51 -0.02
CA GLN A 53 9.12 -17.40 -0.96
C GLN A 53 7.85 -16.86 -0.27
N ALA A 54 7.54 -17.37 0.91
CA ALA A 54 6.37 -16.93 1.67
C ALA A 54 6.47 -15.45 2.04
N MET A 55 7.66 -14.99 2.47
CA MET A 55 7.91 -13.60 2.80
C MET A 55 7.81 -12.70 1.56
N ALA A 56 8.32 -13.15 0.42
CA ALA A 56 8.25 -12.40 -0.83
C ALA A 56 6.79 -12.25 -1.29
N LEU A 57 6.00 -13.30 -1.19
CA LEU A 57 4.57 -13.27 -1.53
C LEU A 57 3.78 -12.33 -0.59
N GLU A 58 4.09 -12.35 0.69
CA GLU A 58 3.43 -11.47 1.67
C GLU A 58 3.77 -10.01 1.40
N THR A 59 5.02 -9.70 1.09
CA THR A 59 5.45 -8.34 0.74
C THR A 59 4.75 -7.86 -0.52
N LYS A 60 4.67 -8.72 -1.54
CA LYS A 60 3.96 -8.42 -2.78
C LYS A 60 2.48 -8.15 -2.53
N ARG A 61 1.84 -8.97 -1.72
CA ARG A 61 0.43 -8.80 -1.36
C ARG A 61 0.18 -7.47 -0.66
N ARG A 62 1.02 -7.10 0.31
CA ARG A 62 0.90 -5.83 1.02
C ARG A 62 1.07 -4.64 0.08
N ARG A 63 1.99 -4.74 -0.86
CA ARG A 63 2.22 -3.70 -1.86
C ARG A 63 1.01 -3.54 -2.77
N GLU A 64 0.45 -4.64 -3.27
CA GLU A 64 -0.74 -4.61 -4.12
C GLU A 64 -1.94 -4.01 -3.38
N LEU A 65 -2.14 -4.36 -2.12
CA LEU A 65 -3.19 -3.78 -1.28
C LEU A 65 -2.97 -2.29 -1.06
N GLY A 66 -1.72 -1.87 -0.85
CA GLY A 66 -1.36 -0.46 -0.72
C GLY A 66 -1.70 0.33 -1.97
N ILE A 67 -1.39 -0.21 -3.14
CA ILE A 67 -1.71 0.40 -4.43
C ILE A 67 -3.23 0.55 -4.59
N LEU A 68 -3.99 -0.48 -4.29
CA LEU A 68 -5.45 -0.44 -4.35
C LEU A 68 -6.05 0.60 -3.42
N LYS A 69 -5.54 0.70 -2.20
CA LYS A 69 -5.98 1.70 -1.22
C LYS A 69 -5.72 3.13 -1.71
N ILE A 70 -4.54 3.37 -2.28
CA ILE A 70 -4.17 4.68 -2.82
C ILE A 70 -5.08 5.05 -4.00
N LYS A 71 -5.28 4.14 -4.93
CA LYS A 71 -6.17 4.36 -6.08
C LYS A 71 -7.60 4.64 -5.64
N SER A 72 -8.08 3.93 -4.63
CA SER A 72 -9.41 4.16 -4.06
C SER A 72 -9.51 5.55 -3.41
N ALA A 73 -8.47 5.98 -2.69
CA ALA A 73 -8.42 7.31 -2.08
C ALA A 73 -8.44 8.41 -3.14
N LEU A 74 -7.67 8.25 -4.21
CA LEU A 74 -7.65 9.20 -5.32
C LEU A 74 -9.02 9.30 -6.01
N LYS A 75 -9.72 8.19 -6.13
CA LYS A 75 -11.07 8.15 -6.67
C LYS A 75 -12.04 8.93 -5.78
N ARG A 76 -11.92 8.77 -4.47
CA ARG A 76 -12.75 9.54 -3.52
C ARG A 76 -12.48 11.04 -3.61
N ILE A 77 -11.24 11.44 -3.88
CA ILE A 77 -10.92 12.86 -4.11
C ILE A 77 -11.67 13.39 -5.34
N GLU A 78 -11.69 12.61 -6.42
CA GLU A 78 -12.41 12.98 -7.65
C GLU A 78 -13.92 13.09 -7.43
N GLU A 79 -14.48 12.27 -6.53
CA GLU A 79 -15.90 12.23 -6.22
C GLU A 79 -16.30 13.16 -5.07
N ASP A 80 -15.37 13.97 -4.55
CA ASP A 80 -15.58 14.87 -3.40
C ASP A 80 -15.98 14.11 -2.12
N GLU A 81 -15.54 12.88 -1.98
CA GLU A 81 -15.83 12.01 -0.83
C GLU A 81 -14.61 11.74 0.05
N PHE A 82 -13.50 12.40 -0.25
CA PHE A 82 -12.25 12.20 0.50
C PHE A 82 -12.36 12.78 1.91
N GLY A 83 -11.84 12.06 2.89
CA GLY A 83 -11.83 12.47 4.30
C GLY A 83 -13.01 11.96 5.10
N TRP A 84 -13.89 11.19 4.48
CA TRP A 84 -15.06 10.59 5.13
C TRP A 84 -14.86 9.08 5.25
N CYS A 85 -15.22 8.53 6.41
CA CYS A 85 -15.16 7.07 6.62
C CYS A 85 -16.14 6.37 5.68
N VAL A 86 -15.64 5.36 4.95
CA VAL A 86 -16.47 4.60 4.01
C VAL A 86 -17.49 3.70 4.70
N ASN A 87 -17.29 3.38 5.99
CA ASN A 87 -18.20 2.53 6.76
C ASN A 87 -19.30 3.29 7.48
N CYS A 88 -18.93 4.33 8.23
CA CYS A 88 -19.89 5.07 9.06
C CYS A 88 -20.24 6.46 8.54
N GLY A 89 -19.49 6.98 7.58
CA GLY A 89 -19.75 8.30 7.01
C GLY A 89 -19.27 9.48 7.83
N ASP A 90 -18.66 9.23 9.00
CA ASP A 90 -18.11 10.29 9.83
C ASP A 90 -16.78 10.80 9.28
N GLU A 91 -16.38 12.00 9.66
CA GLU A 91 -15.09 12.54 9.27
C GLU A 91 -13.95 11.72 9.85
N ILE A 92 -12.93 11.47 9.03
CA ILE A 92 -11.68 10.88 9.48
C ILE A 92 -10.82 12.01 10.06
N ALA A 93 -10.20 11.78 11.23
CA ALA A 93 -9.35 12.77 11.87
C ALA A 93 -8.19 13.18 10.94
N LEU A 94 -7.94 14.50 10.87
CA LEU A 94 -6.90 15.04 10.00
C LEU A 94 -5.53 14.43 10.29
N LYS A 95 -5.19 14.23 11.56
CA LYS A 95 -3.92 13.61 11.98
C LYS A 95 -3.78 12.19 11.43
N ARG A 96 -4.88 11.45 11.36
CA ARG A 96 -4.87 10.10 10.82
C ARG A 96 -4.59 10.13 9.31
N LEU A 97 -5.16 11.10 8.60
CA LEU A 97 -4.91 11.29 7.17
C LEU A 97 -3.49 11.77 6.90
N GLU A 98 -2.92 12.58 7.78
CA GLU A 98 -1.52 13.01 7.66
C GLU A 98 -0.55 11.84 7.77
N LEU A 99 -0.86 10.86 8.64
CA LEU A 99 -0.06 9.65 8.77
C LEU A 99 -0.26 8.69 7.59
N ASP A 100 -1.50 8.54 7.16
CA ASP A 100 -1.85 7.66 6.05
C ASP A 100 -3.02 8.24 5.24
N PRO A 101 -2.73 9.00 4.16
CA PRO A 101 -3.77 9.58 3.33
C PRO A 101 -4.69 8.57 2.64
N ALA A 102 -4.24 7.33 2.51
CA ALA A 102 -5.03 6.28 1.87
C ALA A 102 -6.01 5.59 2.81
N THR A 103 -6.03 5.97 4.10
CA THR A 103 -6.93 5.38 5.09
C THR A 103 -8.39 5.58 4.70
N PRO A 104 -9.17 4.48 4.55
CA PRO A 104 -10.59 4.59 4.15
C PRO A 104 -11.54 4.71 5.32
N THR A 105 -11.12 4.41 6.56
CA THR A 105 -11.97 4.33 7.73
C THR A 105 -11.48 5.20 8.88
N CYS A 106 -12.40 5.59 9.76
CA CYS A 106 -12.03 6.27 11.01
C CYS A 106 -11.43 5.26 12.00
N ILE A 107 -10.84 5.76 13.09
CA ILE A 107 -10.19 4.91 14.11
C ILE A 107 -11.18 3.90 14.69
N GLU A 108 -12.41 4.33 14.97
CA GLU A 108 -13.43 3.45 15.56
C GLU A 108 -13.78 2.29 14.64
N CYS A 109 -14.00 2.54 13.35
CA CYS A 109 -14.31 1.50 12.39
C CYS A 109 -13.11 0.58 12.15
N ALA A 110 -11.90 1.14 12.10
CA ALA A 110 -10.69 0.34 11.96
C ALA A 110 -10.47 -0.59 13.16
N SER A 111 -10.76 -0.13 14.37
CA SER A 111 -10.68 -0.94 15.59
C SER A 111 -11.70 -2.07 15.57
N LYS A 112 -12.89 -1.84 15.07
CA LYS A 112 -13.95 -2.87 14.99
C LYS A 112 -13.65 -3.90 13.90
N ALA A 113 -12.93 -3.52 12.85
CA ALA A 113 -12.58 -4.42 11.75
C ALA A 113 -11.45 -5.38 12.11
N SER A 114 -10.70 -5.08 13.16
CA SER A 114 -9.64 -5.96 13.64
C SER A 114 -10.15 -6.83 14.78
#